data_479106578f1dc4dc72e7fdf5074fb5d9
#
_entry.id   479106578f1dc4dc72e7fdf5074fb5d9
#
_cell.length_a   1.000
_cell.length_b   1.000
_cell.length_c   1.000
_cell.angle_alpha   90.00
_cell.angle_beta   90.00
_cell.angle_gamma   90.00
#
_symmetry.space_group_name_H-M   'P 1'
#
loop_
_entity.id
_entity.type
_entity.pdbx_description
1 polymer ?
#
loop_
_entity_poly.entity_id
_entity_poly.type
_entity_poly.pdbx_seq_one_letter_code
_entity_poly.pdbx_strand_id
1 'polypeptide(L)'
;MLHTALGGQRGILRADFLHTILLLGGFSAAALWCVMERSADIAALPVMPFTETFGLGDWVKMMLLVGITYLIGPDMFSRTFAAKNAQTARRAAWTAAPLLVFFGVIVTMLALLNIKAEQPISDWLAVGSPLPAAAAAALSMGLISALAGSADTILLSAAGIIEKDLFGGARARAVRLWAAAVGILAALAAYTSGDIIGWLLKGYALFVPGVAVPLLVLVAGRARHADPKLWTIGAAAGGLGGLIGSLTGITLWTYGGIAAAALFAVFAVRRAAQTRQTAAASPLQPLS
;
A
#
# COMPACT_ATOMS: atom_id res chain seq x y z
N MET A 1 4.59 17.29 -6.16
CA MET A 1 3.40 18.05 -5.74
C MET A 1 2.94 19.10 -6.75
N LEU A 2 3.81 19.98 -7.29
CA LEU A 2 3.39 21.01 -8.26
C LEU A 2 2.79 20.41 -9.55
N HIS A 3 3.39 19.38 -10.11
CA HIS A 3 2.90 18.70 -11.31
C HIS A 3 1.57 17.95 -11.06
N THR A 4 1.35 17.43 -9.87
CA THR A 4 0.09 16.80 -9.45
C THR A 4 -1.03 17.82 -9.37
N ALA A 5 -0.73 18.99 -8.78
CA ALA A 5 -1.68 20.10 -8.68
C ALA A 5 -2.06 20.69 -10.02
N LEU A 6 -1.15 20.70 -11.01
CA LEU A 6 -1.35 21.28 -12.35
C LEU A 6 -1.87 20.26 -13.36
N GLY A 7 -1.34 19.03 -13.35
CA GLY A 7 -1.58 18.01 -14.37
C GLY A 7 -2.66 16.97 -14.03
N GLY A 8 -3.13 16.92 -12.78
CA GLY A 8 -4.08 15.90 -12.31
C GLY A 8 -3.56 14.47 -12.59
N GLN A 9 -4.47 13.52 -12.79
CA GLN A 9 -4.10 12.10 -12.96
C GLN A 9 -3.23 11.83 -14.20
N ARG A 10 -3.38 12.58 -15.28
CA ARG A 10 -2.52 12.43 -16.48
C ARG A 10 -1.09 12.89 -16.22
N GLY A 11 -0.91 13.93 -15.41
CA GLY A 11 0.41 14.42 -15.00
C GLY A 11 1.12 13.37 -14.14
N ILE A 12 0.41 12.76 -13.18
CA ILE A 12 0.92 11.67 -12.33
C ILE A 12 1.39 10.48 -13.17
N LEU A 13 0.57 9.99 -14.10
CA LEU A 13 0.93 8.83 -14.94
C LEU A 13 2.19 9.05 -15.77
N ARG A 14 2.42 10.27 -16.26
CA ARG A 14 3.66 10.62 -17.00
C ARG A 14 4.87 10.69 -16.06
N ALA A 15 4.68 11.29 -14.89
CA ALA A 15 5.72 11.36 -13.86
C ALA A 15 6.07 9.97 -13.34
N ASP A 16 5.08 9.10 -13.11
CA ASP A 16 5.28 7.72 -12.66
C ASP A 16 6.13 6.90 -13.63
N PHE A 17 5.97 7.11 -14.94
CA PHE A 17 6.81 6.46 -15.94
C PHE A 17 8.28 6.87 -15.80
N LEU A 18 8.56 8.16 -15.66
CA LEU A 18 9.92 8.67 -15.44
C LEU A 18 10.47 8.19 -14.09
N HIS A 19 9.66 8.26 -13.04
CA HIS A 19 10.03 7.75 -11.71
C HIS A 19 10.38 6.26 -11.74
N THR A 20 9.65 5.45 -12.51
CA THR A 20 9.92 4.01 -12.66
C THR A 20 11.27 3.77 -13.33
N ILE A 21 11.61 4.54 -14.38
CA ILE A 21 12.92 4.45 -15.05
C ILE A 21 14.06 4.82 -14.08
N LEU A 22 13.91 5.93 -13.37
CA LEU A 22 14.92 6.39 -12.41
C LEU A 22 15.07 5.40 -11.23
N LEU A 23 13.96 4.86 -10.74
CA LEU A 23 13.94 3.86 -9.69
C LEU A 23 14.68 2.58 -10.11
N LEU A 24 14.24 1.97 -11.22
CA LEU A 24 14.85 0.73 -11.72
C LEU A 24 16.30 0.95 -12.12
N GLY A 25 16.61 2.06 -12.80
CA GLY A 25 17.98 2.39 -13.21
C GLY A 25 18.90 2.62 -12.02
N GLY A 26 18.48 3.40 -11.04
CA GLY A 26 19.27 3.72 -9.86
C GLY A 26 19.58 2.49 -9.00
N PHE A 27 18.55 1.71 -8.69
CA PHE A 27 18.74 0.49 -7.90
C PHE A 27 19.52 -0.58 -8.66
N SER A 28 19.30 -0.73 -9.98
CA SER A 28 20.07 -1.65 -10.82
C SER A 28 21.55 -1.27 -10.92
N ALA A 29 21.86 0.03 -11.01
CA ALA A 29 23.25 0.51 -11.05
C ALA A 29 23.97 0.20 -9.73
N ALA A 30 23.33 0.43 -8.59
CA ALA A 30 23.88 0.09 -7.28
C ALA A 30 24.06 -1.44 -7.13
N ALA A 31 23.07 -2.22 -7.56
CA ALA A 31 23.14 -3.68 -7.51
C ALA A 31 24.25 -4.24 -8.40
N LEU A 32 24.39 -3.72 -9.62
CA LEU A 32 25.46 -4.13 -10.54
C LEU A 32 26.83 -3.87 -9.94
N TRP A 33 27.04 -2.70 -9.35
CA TRP A 33 28.28 -2.40 -8.65
C TRP A 33 28.53 -3.39 -7.51
N CYS A 34 27.54 -3.69 -6.67
CA CYS A 34 27.66 -4.65 -5.60
C CYS A 34 28.03 -6.05 -6.12
N VAL A 35 27.46 -6.49 -7.23
CA VAL A 35 27.79 -7.78 -7.84
C VAL A 35 29.24 -7.81 -8.32
N MET A 36 29.74 -6.71 -8.86
CA MET A 36 31.13 -6.64 -9.38
C MET A 36 32.17 -6.58 -8.23
N GLU A 37 31.92 -5.80 -7.19
CA GLU A 37 32.90 -5.50 -6.16
C GLU A 37 32.73 -6.33 -4.88
N ARG A 38 31.54 -6.87 -4.62
CA ARG A 38 31.16 -7.58 -3.39
C ARG A 38 30.59 -8.96 -3.63
N SER A 39 31.02 -9.65 -4.67
CA SER A 39 30.52 -10.98 -5.05
C SER A 39 30.67 -12.02 -3.93
N ALA A 40 31.76 -11.99 -3.18
CA ALA A 40 31.98 -12.88 -2.03
C ALA A 40 30.98 -12.65 -0.90
N ASP A 41 30.62 -11.38 -0.65
CA ASP A 41 29.61 -11.02 0.35
C ASP A 41 28.22 -11.51 -0.07
N ILE A 42 27.89 -11.40 -1.36
CA ILE A 42 26.62 -11.91 -1.92
C ILE A 42 26.54 -13.43 -1.76
N ALA A 43 27.61 -14.16 -2.05
CA ALA A 43 27.65 -15.62 -1.91
C ALA A 43 27.49 -16.09 -0.44
N ALA A 44 27.81 -15.23 0.52
CA ALA A 44 27.67 -15.52 1.95
C ALA A 44 26.33 -15.03 2.56
N LEU A 45 25.40 -14.51 1.75
CA LEU A 45 24.08 -14.09 2.25
C LEU A 45 23.25 -15.28 2.74
N PRO A 46 22.48 -15.13 3.82
CA PRO A 46 21.61 -16.19 4.32
C PRO A 46 20.49 -16.48 3.31
N VAL A 47 20.25 -17.77 3.04
CA VAL A 47 19.17 -18.21 2.14
C VAL A 47 17.80 -18.04 2.78
N MET A 48 17.74 -18.12 4.11
CA MET A 48 16.47 -18.02 4.86
C MET A 48 16.35 -16.65 5.53
N PRO A 49 15.19 -15.96 5.36
CA PRO A 49 14.99 -14.62 5.89
C PRO A 49 14.65 -14.60 7.41
N PHE A 50 14.55 -15.77 8.05
CA PHE A 50 14.11 -15.87 9.44
C PHE A 50 15.30 -15.75 10.42
N THR A 51 15.11 -14.95 11.46
CA THR A 51 16.07 -14.70 12.54
C THR A 51 15.35 -14.87 13.89
N GLU A 52 16.08 -14.80 15.00
CA GLU A 52 15.48 -14.79 16.34
C GLU A 52 14.53 -13.61 16.55
N THR A 53 14.79 -12.48 15.91
CA THR A 53 14.00 -11.26 16.02
C THR A 53 12.92 -11.11 14.93
N PHE A 54 12.96 -11.93 13.87
CA PHE A 54 11.99 -11.91 12.77
C PHE A 54 11.61 -13.35 12.40
N GLY A 55 10.55 -13.85 13.00
CA GLY A 55 10.07 -15.20 12.81
C GLY A 55 9.00 -15.33 11.74
N LEU A 56 8.55 -16.57 11.52
CA LEU A 56 7.47 -16.88 10.56
C LEU A 56 6.19 -16.08 10.84
N GLY A 57 5.85 -15.86 12.12
CA GLY A 57 4.69 -15.06 12.51
C GLY A 57 4.77 -13.60 12.06
N ASP A 58 5.94 -12.99 12.18
CA ASP A 58 6.17 -11.62 11.73
C ASP A 58 6.11 -11.53 10.20
N TRP A 59 6.67 -12.52 9.52
CA TRP A 59 6.58 -12.61 8.07
C TRP A 59 5.13 -12.75 7.60
N VAL A 60 4.33 -13.63 8.21
CA VAL A 60 2.90 -13.78 7.89
C VAL A 60 2.14 -12.49 8.15
N LYS A 61 2.39 -11.82 9.29
CA LYS A 61 1.81 -10.52 9.60
C LYS A 61 2.13 -9.46 8.54
N MET A 62 3.39 -9.39 8.12
CA MET A 62 3.81 -8.47 7.06
C MET A 62 3.13 -8.79 5.72
N MET A 63 3.04 -10.07 5.35
CA MET A 63 2.34 -10.49 4.12
C MET A 63 0.86 -10.14 4.17
N LEU A 64 0.19 -10.32 5.31
CA LEU A 64 -1.21 -9.96 5.47
C LEU A 64 -1.42 -8.45 5.44
N LEU A 65 -0.64 -7.68 6.18
CA LEU A 65 -0.83 -6.23 6.28
C LEU A 65 -0.37 -5.51 5.00
N VAL A 66 0.84 -5.79 4.53
CA VAL A 66 1.40 -5.11 3.37
C VAL A 66 0.84 -5.68 2.07
N GLY A 67 0.85 -7.02 1.92
CA GLY A 67 0.40 -7.70 0.70
C GLY A 67 -1.07 -7.43 0.39
N ILE A 68 -1.97 -7.48 1.38
CA ILE A 68 -3.39 -7.17 1.18
C ILE A 68 -3.58 -5.70 0.81
N THR A 69 -2.81 -4.78 1.39
CA THR A 69 -2.88 -3.36 1.04
C THR A 69 -2.52 -3.13 -0.43
N TYR A 70 -1.52 -3.83 -0.96
CA TYR A 70 -1.18 -3.76 -2.38
C TYR A 70 -2.25 -4.34 -3.30
N LEU A 71 -3.09 -5.27 -2.83
CA LEU A 71 -4.19 -5.80 -3.63
C LEU A 71 -5.40 -4.85 -3.66
N ILE A 72 -5.68 -4.15 -2.57
CA ILE A 72 -6.93 -3.40 -2.35
C ILE A 72 -6.67 -1.93 -2.00
N GLY A 73 -5.44 -1.45 -2.05
CA GLY A 73 -5.13 -0.06 -1.77
C GLY A 73 -5.83 0.93 -2.72
N PRO A 74 -6.19 2.13 -2.24
CA PRO A 74 -6.84 3.16 -3.06
C PRO A 74 -6.03 3.55 -4.29
N ASP A 75 -4.72 3.46 -4.22
CA ASP A 75 -3.78 3.69 -5.32
C ASP A 75 -3.90 2.64 -6.42
N MET A 76 -4.08 1.37 -6.08
CA MET A 76 -4.33 0.29 -7.04
C MET A 76 -5.68 0.45 -7.73
N PHE A 77 -6.73 0.82 -6.99
CA PHE A 77 -8.03 1.11 -7.57
C PHE A 77 -7.98 2.31 -8.53
N SER A 78 -7.32 3.39 -8.14
CA SER A 78 -7.21 4.58 -8.99
C SER A 78 -6.55 4.28 -10.34
N ARG A 79 -5.52 3.45 -10.34
CA ARG A 79 -4.82 3.00 -11.56
C ARG A 79 -5.65 2.02 -12.38
N THR A 80 -6.32 1.08 -11.72
CA THR A 80 -7.18 0.09 -12.38
C THR A 80 -8.38 0.75 -13.05
N PHE A 81 -9.02 1.71 -12.40
CA PHE A 81 -10.15 2.45 -12.96
C PHE A 81 -9.74 3.48 -14.03
N ALA A 82 -8.48 3.92 -14.04
CA ALA A 82 -7.95 4.77 -15.11
C ALA A 82 -7.68 3.99 -16.41
N ALA A 83 -7.67 2.66 -16.39
CA ALA A 83 -7.47 1.84 -17.56
C ALA A 83 -8.67 1.90 -18.53
N LYS A 84 -8.39 1.90 -19.84
CA LYS A 84 -9.41 1.98 -20.90
C LYS A 84 -10.47 0.87 -20.81
N ASN A 85 -10.07 -0.32 -20.39
CA ASN A 85 -10.92 -1.50 -20.20
C ASN A 85 -10.23 -2.52 -19.28
N ALA A 86 -10.98 -3.53 -18.82
CA ALA A 86 -10.49 -4.58 -17.94
C ALA A 86 -9.31 -5.39 -18.54
N GLN A 87 -9.29 -5.59 -19.85
CA GLN A 87 -8.19 -6.30 -20.54
C GLN A 87 -6.89 -5.51 -20.48
N THR A 88 -6.97 -4.19 -20.66
CA THR A 88 -5.81 -3.28 -20.51
C THR A 88 -5.28 -3.30 -19.08
N ALA A 89 -6.17 -3.20 -18.08
CA ALA A 89 -5.79 -3.30 -16.67
C ALA A 89 -5.09 -4.64 -16.36
N ARG A 90 -5.67 -5.76 -16.83
CA ARG A 90 -5.08 -7.09 -16.67
C ARG A 90 -3.71 -7.23 -17.33
N ARG A 91 -3.55 -6.74 -18.56
CA ARG A 91 -2.24 -6.75 -19.25
C ARG A 91 -1.21 -5.92 -18.50
N ALA A 92 -1.58 -4.72 -18.03
CA ALA A 92 -0.71 -3.88 -17.22
C ALA A 92 -0.24 -4.58 -15.94
N ALA A 93 -1.15 -5.27 -15.23
CA ALA A 93 -0.79 -6.05 -14.04
C ALA A 93 0.20 -7.18 -14.36
N TRP A 94 -0.04 -7.95 -15.44
CA TRP A 94 0.86 -9.02 -15.87
C TRP A 94 2.23 -8.53 -16.33
N THR A 95 2.32 -7.35 -16.93
CA THR A 95 3.61 -6.74 -17.31
C THR A 95 4.34 -6.13 -16.12
N ALA A 96 3.62 -5.62 -15.14
CA ALA A 96 4.20 -5.08 -13.92
C ALA A 96 4.75 -6.16 -12.98
N ALA A 97 4.13 -7.34 -12.94
CA ALA A 97 4.50 -8.42 -12.02
C ALA A 97 5.99 -8.84 -12.12
N PRO A 98 6.56 -9.16 -13.29
CA PRO A 98 7.97 -9.51 -13.39
C PRO A 98 8.91 -8.34 -13.04
N LEU A 99 8.51 -7.10 -13.32
CA LEU A 99 9.29 -5.93 -12.93
C LEU A 99 9.32 -5.76 -11.41
N LEU A 100 8.20 -6.02 -10.72
CA LEU A 100 8.12 -5.98 -9.27
C LEU A 100 8.96 -7.09 -8.63
N VAL A 101 8.93 -8.30 -9.18
CA VAL A 101 9.79 -9.41 -8.71
C VAL A 101 11.26 -9.05 -8.89
N PHE A 102 11.65 -8.58 -10.07
CA PHE A 102 13.02 -8.14 -10.35
C PHE A 102 13.48 -7.05 -9.38
N PHE A 103 12.66 -6.01 -9.18
CA PHE A 103 12.94 -4.95 -8.23
C PHE A 103 13.03 -5.46 -6.79
N GLY A 104 12.12 -6.36 -6.39
CA GLY A 104 12.14 -7.00 -5.08
C GLY A 104 13.45 -7.75 -4.80
N VAL A 105 13.95 -8.51 -5.78
CA VAL A 105 15.24 -9.20 -5.67
C VAL A 105 16.39 -8.20 -5.48
N ILE A 106 16.43 -7.13 -6.28
CA ILE A 106 17.45 -6.08 -6.17
C ILE A 106 17.44 -5.44 -4.78
N VAL A 107 16.27 -5.00 -4.32
CA VAL A 107 16.13 -4.34 -3.01
C VAL A 107 16.52 -5.28 -1.88
N THR A 108 16.08 -6.54 -1.94
CA THR A 108 16.43 -7.55 -0.93
C THR A 108 17.95 -7.79 -0.88
N MET A 109 18.60 -7.95 -2.03
CA MET A 109 20.03 -8.11 -2.11
C MET A 109 20.78 -6.92 -1.51
N LEU A 110 20.41 -5.70 -1.89
CA LEU A 110 21.02 -4.48 -1.36
C LEU A 110 20.80 -4.33 0.15
N ALA A 111 19.60 -4.66 0.64
CA ALA A 111 19.29 -4.63 2.07
C ALA A 111 20.13 -5.63 2.86
N LEU A 112 20.27 -6.86 2.38
CA LEU A 112 21.06 -7.89 3.04
C LEU A 112 22.57 -7.55 3.08
N LEU A 113 23.09 -6.98 2.00
CA LEU A 113 24.48 -6.49 1.96
C LEU A 113 24.72 -5.33 2.92
N ASN A 114 23.73 -4.44 3.06
CA ASN A 114 23.77 -3.33 4.00
C ASN A 114 23.76 -3.81 5.45
N ILE A 115 22.90 -4.76 5.81
CA ILE A 115 22.86 -5.37 7.16
C ILE A 115 24.18 -6.04 7.49
N LYS A 116 24.76 -6.80 6.55
CA LYS A 116 26.06 -7.45 6.75
C LYS A 116 27.19 -6.45 6.98
N ALA A 117 27.12 -5.27 6.36
CA ALA A 117 28.09 -4.20 6.52
C ALA A 117 27.89 -3.39 7.81
N GLU A 118 26.80 -3.64 8.57
CA GLU A 118 26.40 -2.89 9.77
C GLU A 118 26.30 -1.36 9.53
N GLN A 119 26.02 -0.97 8.29
CA GLN A 119 25.95 0.44 7.89
C GLN A 119 24.50 0.84 7.66
N PRO A 120 24.03 1.99 8.17
CA PRO A 120 22.73 2.51 7.82
C PRO A 120 22.68 2.87 6.33
N ILE A 121 21.51 2.72 5.71
CA ILE A 121 21.33 3.01 4.28
C ILE A 121 21.64 4.47 3.93
N SER A 122 21.55 5.37 4.91
CA SER A 122 21.98 6.76 4.79
C SER A 122 23.44 6.92 4.38
N ASP A 123 24.33 6.02 4.83
CA ASP A 123 25.75 6.07 4.53
C ASP A 123 26.03 5.70 3.07
N TRP A 124 25.14 4.90 2.47
CA TRP A 124 25.22 4.57 1.04
C TRP A 124 24.81 5.74 0.15
N LEU A 125 24.09 6.72 0.72
CA LEU A 125 23.62 7.92 0.03
C LEU A 125 24.45 9.17 0.37
N ALA A 126 25.32 9.08 1.38
CA ALA A 126 26.13 10.19 1.88
C ALA A 126 27.43 10.38 1.09
N VAL A 127 28.05 11.53 1.35
CA VAL A 127 29.41 11.80 0.91
C VAL A 127 30.37 10.84 1.64
N GLY A 128 31.19 10.09 0.92
CA GLY A 128 32.00 9.01 1.50
C GLY A 128 31.33 7.63 1.44
N SER A 129 30.23 7.51 0.72
CA SER A 129 29.54 6.25 0.44
C SER A 129 30.53 5.15 -0.01
N PRO A 130 30.32 3.88 0.37
CA PRO A 130 31.06 2.75 -0.21
C PRO A 130 30.76 2.57 -1.70
N LEU A 131 29.66 3.18 -2.21
CA LEU A 131 29.34 3.19 -3.62
C LEU A 131 30.14 4.26 -4.38
N PRO A 132 30.53 4.03 -5.65
CA PRO A 132 31.04 5.09 -6.51
C PRO A 132 30.01 6.25 -6.59
N ALA A 133 30.51 7.47 -6.70
CA ALA A 133 29.65 8.67 -6.70
C ALA A 133 28.49 8.60 -7.70
N ALA A 134 28.72 8.05 -8.90
CA ALA A 134 27.68 7.86 -9.90
C ALA A 134 26.59 6.85 -9.46
N ALA A 135 26.97 5.74 -8.83
CA ALA A 135 26.03 4.74 -8.34
C ALA A 135 25.25 5.25 -7.12
N ALA A 136 25.92 5.95 -6.19
CA ALA A 136 25.27 6.60 -5.05
C ALA A 136 24.25 7.68 -5.51
N ALA A 137 24.62 8.52 -6.48
CA ALA A 137 23.73 9.51 -7.07
C ALA A 137 22.53 8.85 -7.77
N ALA A 138 22.77 7.80 -8.56
CA ALA A 138 21.71 7.06 -9.25
C ALA A 138 20.74 6.38 -8.25
N LEU A 139 21.26 5.77 -7.18
CA LEU A 139 20.45 5.19 -6.10
C LEU A 139 19.61 6.25 -5.38
N SER A 140 20.22 7.41 -5.07
CA SER A 140 19.53 8.54 -4.43
C SER A 140 18.39 9.06 -5.32
N MET A 141 18.63 9.24 -6.62
CA MET A 141 17.62 9.64 -7.59
C MET A 141 16.49 8.62 -7.68
N GLY A 142 16.83 7.32 -7.69
CA GLY A 142 15.85 6.24 -7.68
C GLY A 142 14.98 6.27 -6.43
N LEU A 143 15.57 6.44 -5.24
CA LEU A 143 14.86 6.51 -3.98
C LEU A 143 13.92 7.74 -3.90
N ILE A 144 14.43 8.93 -4.25
CA ILE A 144 13.63 10.15 -4.29
C ILE A 144 12.46 10.00 -5.26
N SER A 145 12.69 9.36 -6.42
CA SER A 145 11.65 9.10 -7.42
C SER A 145 10.56 8.15 -6.89
N ALA A 146 10.94 7.09 -6.16
CA ALA A 146 10.01 6.17 -5.53
C ALA A 146 9.11 6.88 -4.50
N LEU A 147 9.72 7.69 -3.63
CA LEU A 147 9.02 8.45 -2.60
C LEU A 147 8.07 9.49 -3.22
N ALA A 148 8.53 10.22 -4.24
CA ALA A 148 7.73 11.23 -4.91
C ALA A 148 6.50 10.64 -5.62
N GLY A 149 6.67 9.55 -6.39
CA GLY A 149 5.58 8.88 -7.09
C GLY A 149 4.53 8.31 -6.15
N SER A 150 4.95 7.70 -5.04
CA SER A 150 4.04 7.18 -4.02
C SER A 150 3.29 8.31 -3.30
N ALA A 151 4.00 9.37 -2.89
CA ALA A 151 3.40 10.50 -2.19
C ALA A 151 2.31 11.19 -3.02
N ASP A 152 2.56 11.45 -4.32
CA ASP A 152 1.60 12.10 -5.20
C ASP A 152 0.30 11.30 -5.33
N THR A 153 0.40 9.99 -5.50
CA THR A 153 -0.77 9.10 -5.64
C THR A 153 -1.57 9.01 -4.34
N ILE A 154 -0.90 8.88 -3.20
CA ILE A 154 -1.56 8.80 -1.88
C ILE A 154 -2.26 10.11 -1.55
N LEU A 155 -1.59 11.25 -1.74
CA LEU A 155 -2.17 12.57 -1.48
C LEU A 155 -3.40 12.85 -2.34
N LEU A 156 -3.36 12.51 -3.63
CA LEU A 156 -4.51 12.70 -4.50
C LEU A 156 -5.67 11.78 -4.12
N SER A 157 -5.38 10.53 -3.77
CA SER A 157 -6.41 9.57 -3.35
C SER A 157 -7.06 10.00 -2.03
N ALA A 158 -6.28 10.37 -1.02
CA ALA A 158 -6.79 10.88 0.25
C ALA A 158 -7.63 12.14 0.08
N ALA A 159 -7.14 13.10 -0.69
CA ALA A 159 -7.86 14.34 -0.98
C ALA A 159 -9.17 14.09 -1.74
N GLY A 160 -9.18 13.13 -2.66
CA GLY A 160 -10.37 12.72 -3.39
C GLY A 160 -11.43 12.09 -2.48
N ILE A 161 -11.02 11.21 -1.57
CA ILE A 161 -11.91 10.60 -0.57
C ILE A 161 -12.50 11.67 0.35
N ILE A 162 -11.66 12.59 0.86
CA ILE A 162 -12.11 13.68 1.74
C ILE A 162 -13.16 14.54 1.02
N GLU A 163 -12.87 15.05 -0.16
CA GLU A 163 -13.78 15.92 -0.90
C GLU A 163 -15.09 15.23 -1.30
N LYS A 164 -14.99 14.00 -1.84
CA LYS A 164 -16.15 13.31 -2.39
C LYS A 164 -16.97 12.60 -1.32
N ASP A 165 -16.32 11.86 -0.42
CA ASP A 165 -17.03 10.94 0.47
C ASP A 165 -17.39 11.60 1.81
N LEU A 166 -16.60 12.58 2.30
CA LEU A 166 -16.90 13.30 3.54
C LEU A 166 -17.71 14.57 3.28
N PHE A 167 -17.39 15.34 2.22
CA PHE A 167 -18.04 16.61 1.95
C PHE A 167 -19.04 16.57 0.79
N GLY A 168 -19.19 15.44 0.09
CA GLY A 168 -20.12 15.27 -1.02
C GLY A 168 -19.81 16.15 -2.23
N GLY A 169 -18.58 16.73 -2.28
CA GLY A 169 -18.14 17.64 -3.31
C GLY A 169 -17.51 16.94 -4.51
N ALA A 170 -17.31 17.70 -5.60
CA ALA A 170 -16.59 17.24 -6.79
C ALA A 170 -15.68 18.36 -7.35
N ARG A 171 -15.28 19.32 -6.52
CA ARG A 171 -14.54 20.50 -6.95
C ARG A 171 -13.05 20.21 -7.04
N ALA A 172 -12.46 20.28 -8.23
CA ALA A 172 -11.03 20.06 -8.42
C ALA A 172 -10.13 21.01 -7.59
N ARG A 173 -10.59 22.23 -7.31
CA ARG A 173 -9.88 23.18 -6.43
C ARG A 173 -9.85 22.70 -4.98
N ALA A 174 -10.95 22.17 -4.47
CA ALA A 174 -11.04 21.64 -3.11
C ALA A 174 -10.13 20.40 -2.95
N VAL A 175 -10.11 19.49 -3.93
CA VAL A 175 -9.18 18.34 -3.91
C VAL A 175 -7.72 18.80 -3.82
N ARG A 176 -7.33 19.87 -4.52
CA ARG A 176 -5.97 20.42 -4.42
C ARG A 176 -5.65 20.99 -3.05
N LEU A 177 -6.61 21.68 -2.43
CA LEU A 177 -6.46 22.21 -1.07
C LEU A 177 -6.35 21.07 -0.05
N TRP A 178 -7.18 20.04 -0.17
CA TRP A 178 -7.09 18.86 0.68
C TRP A 178 -5.76 18.13 0.51
N ALA A 179 -5.28 17.98 -0.72
CA ALA A 179 -3.97 17.36 -0.97
C ALA A 179 -2.83 18.17 -0.31
N ALA A 180 -2.88 19.50 -0.38
CA ALA A 180 -1.91 20.35 0.29
C ALA A 180 -2.01 20.23 1.82
N ALA A 181 -3.21 20.26 2.39
CA ALA A 181 -3.43 20.14 3.83
C ALA A 181 -2.93 18.79 4.37
N VAL A 182 -3.30 17.69 3.72
CA VAL A 182 -2.82 16.34 4.08
C VAL A 182 -1.31 16.23 3.95
N GLY A 183 -0.73 16.82 2.90
CA GLY A 183 0.72 16.83 2.69
C GLY A 183 1.47 17.60 3.79
N ILE A 184 0.94 18.75 4.23
CA ILE A 184 1.51 19.52 5.34
C ILE A 184 1.42 18.74 6.65
N LEU A 185 0.25 18.13 6.94
CA LEU A 185 0.08 17.31 8.15
C LEU A 185 1.02 16.11 8.16
N ALA A 186 1.18 15.42 7.01
CA ALA A 186 2.12 14.32 6.87
C ALA A 186 3.57 14.76 7.08
N ALA A 187 3.96 15.91 6.55
CA ALA A 187 5.31 16.47 6.75
C ALA A 187 5.57 16.83 8.22
N LEU A 188 4.60 17.43 8.91
CA LEU A 188 4.69 17.72 10.33
C LEU A 188 4.80 16.43 11.17
N ALA A 189 3.99 15.41 10.87
CA ALA A 189 4.06 14.12 11.54
C ALA A 189 5.42 13.44 11.32
N ALA A 190 5.96 13.47 10.10
CA ALA A 190 7.28 12.92 9.80
C ALA A 190 8.41 13.66 10.54
N TYR A 191 8.31 14.99 10.63
CA TYR A 191 9.28 15.81 11.34
C TYR A 191 9.31 15.53 12.85
N THR A 192 8.14 15.27 13.45
CA THR A 192 8.03 15.05 14.90
C THR A 192 8.37 13.62 15.33
N SER A 193 8.15 12.61 14.49
CA SER A 193 8.25 11.21 14.92
C SER A 193 9.54 10.49 14.49
N GLY A 194 10.14 10.88 13.38
CA GLY A 194 11.32 10.18 12.83
C GLY A 194 11.10 8.71 12.37
N ASP A 195 9.99 8.08 12.77
CA ASP A 195 9.66 6.67 12.50
C ASP A 195 8.60 6.54 11.40
N ILE A 196 9.02 6.71 10.16
CA ILE A 196 8.14 6.64 8.98
C ILE A 196 7.55 5.24 8.80
N ILE A 197 8.35 4.19 9.01
CA ILE A 197 7.94 2.79 8.83
C ILE A 197 6.91 2.40 9.88
N GLY A 198 7.11 2.78 11.13
CA GLY A 198 6.15 2.54 12.21
C GLY A 198 4.79 3.21 11.95
N TRP A 199 4.77 4.43 11.45
CA TRP A 199 3.53 5.10 11.05
C TRP A 199 2.83 4.41 9.88
N LEU A 200 3.58 3.96 8.88
CA LEU A 200 3.05 3.20 7.75
C LEU A 200 2.40 1.89 8.21
N LEU A 201 3.07 1.14 9.07
CA LEU A 201 2.55 -0.12 9.61
C LEU A 201 1.32 0.08 10.50
N LYS A 202 1.25 1.16 11.29
CA LYS A 202 0.05 1.55 12.04
C LYS A 202 -1.13 1.85 11.12
N GLY A 203 -0.87 2.57 10.02
CA GLY A 203 -1.86 2.83 8.97
C GLY A 203 -2.39 1.53 8.34
N TYR A 204 -1.51 0.60 8.01
CA TYR A 204 -1.91 -0.71 7.47
C TYR A 204 -2.65 -1.57 8.49
N ALA A 205 -2.24 -1.53 9.75
CA ALA A 205 -2.92 -2.24 10.82
C ALA A 205 -4.37 -1.76 11.04
N LEU A 206 -4.65 -0.48 10.80
CA LEU A 206 -6.01 0.06 10.79
C LEU A 206 -6.76 -0.31 9.50
N PHE A 207 -6.13 -0.08 8.34
CA PHE A 207 -6.77 -0.18 7.03
C PHE A 207 -7.10 -1.62 6.64
N VAL A 208 -6.17 -2.55 6.86
CA VAL A 208 -6.35 -3.93 6.37
C VAL A 208 -7.51 -4.62 7.07
N PRO A 209 -7.58 -4.71 8.40
CA PRO A 209 -8.74 -5.33 9.05
C PRO A 209 -10.02 -4.50 8.90
N GLY A 210 -9.91 -3.16 8.90
CA GLY A 210 -11.09 -2.29 8.87
C GLY A 210 -11.73 -2.14 7.49
N VAL A 211 -10.96 -2.19 6.43
CA VAL A 211 -11.47 -1.92 5.07
C VAL A 211 -11.15 -3.06 4.11
N ALA A 212 -9.88 -3.48 4.04
CA ALA A 212 -9.45 -4.41 3.00
C ALA A 212 -10.04 -5.81 3.19
N VAL A 213 -10.07 -6.34 4.40
CA VAL A 213 -10.63 -7.68 4.68
C VAL A 213 -12.12 -7.74 4.39
N PRO A 214 -12.98 -6.81 4.87
CA PRO A 214 -14.39 -6.78 4.48
C PRO A 214 -14.59 -6.71 2.96
N LEU A 215 -13.82 -5.87 2.28
CA LEU A 215 -13.92 -5.72 0.84
C LEU A 215 -13.51 -7.00 0.08
N LEU A 216 -12.46 -7.70 0.53
CA LEU A 216 -12.08 -9.00 -0.01
C LEU A 216 -13.20 -10.03 0.11
N VAL A 217 -13.87 -10.08 1.26
CA VAL A 217 -15.01 -10.98 1.48
C VAL A 217 -16.15 -10.67 0.49
N LEU A 218 -16.45 -9.40 0.25
CA LEU A 218 -17.45 -8.98 -0.72
C LEU A 218 -17.08 -9.41 -2.15
N VAL A 219 -15.85 -9.18 -2.56
CA VAL A 219 -15.34 -9.53 -3.89
C VAL A 219 -15.27 -11.05 -4.08
N ALA A 220 -14.74 -11.79 -3.10
CA ALA A 220 -14.65 -13.25 -3.14
C ALA A 220 -16.03 -13.90 -3.17
N GLY A 221 -16.99 -13.36 -2.41
CA GLY A 221 -18.38 -13.77 -2.40
C GLY A 221 -19.16 -13.35 -3.65
N ARG A 222 -18.54 -12.63 -4.60
CA ARG A 222 -19.20 -12.03 -5.77
C ARG A 222 -20.48 -11.26 -5.40
N ALA A 223 -20.52 -10.72 -4.18
CA ALA A 223 -21.68 -10.02 -3.65
C ALA A 223 -21.68 -8.58 -4.14
N ARG A 224 -22.86 -8.10 -4.56
CA ARG A 224 -23.05 -6.70 -4.98
C ARG A 224 -23.50 -5.80 -3.84
N HIS A 225 -23.95 -6.41 -2.74
CA HIS A 225 -24.52 -5.70 -1.58
C HIS A 225 -24.19 -6.43 -0.27
N ALA A 226 -24.07 -5.65 0.79
CA ALA A 226 -23.90 -6.10 2.16
C ALA A 226 -24.86 -5.32 3.07
N ASP A 227 -25.24 -5.90 4.21
CA ASP A 227 -25.99 -5.17 5.24
C ASP A 227 -25.11 -4.04 5.81
N PRO A 228 -25.53 -2.76 5.70
CA PRO A 228 -24.66 -1.63 6.07
C PRO A 228 -24.28 -1.63 7.56
N LYS A 229 -25.20 -2.05 8.45
CA LYS A 229 -24.94 -2.07 9.90
C LYS A 229 -23.87 -3.08 10.28
N LEU A 230 -24.04 -4.33 9.82
CA LEU A 230 -23.06 -5.40 10.07
C LEU A 230 -21.72 -5.08 9.42
N TRP A 231 -21.71 -4.49 8.24
CA TRP A 231 -20.51 -4.04 7.56
C TRP A 231 -19.74 -3.01 8.39
N THR A 232 -20.44 -1.97 8.85
CA THR A 232 -19.81 -0.91 9.66
C THR A 232 -19.27 -1.43 10.98
N ILE A 233 -20.01 -2.31 11.66
CA ILE A 233 -19.55 -2.94 12.92
C ILE A 233 -18.28 -3.76 12.66
N GLY A 234 -18.26 -4.57 11.61
CA GLY A 234 -17.11 -5.38 11.22
C GLY A 234 -15.89 -4.52 10.88
N ALA A 235 -16.09 -3.46 10.10
CA ALA A 235 -15.03 -2.52 9.75
C ALA A 235 -14.46 -1.81 10.99
N ALA A 236 -15.32 -1.33 11.88
CA ALA A 236 -14.88 -0.68 13.11
C ALA A 236 -14.15 -1.65 14.06
N ALA A 237 -14.69 -2.83 14.31
CA ALA A 237 -14.08 -3.84 15.16
C ALA A 237 -12.73 -4.32 14.60
N GLY A 238 -12.67 -4.52 13.27
CA GLY A 238 -11.45 -4.89 12.57
C GLY A 238 -10.37 -3.82 12.68
N GLY A 239 -10.70 -2.59 12.30
CA GLY A 239 -9.78 -1.47 12.32
C GLY A 239 -9.25 -1.15 13.72
N LEU A 240 -10.13 -1.11 14.72
CA LEU A 240 -9.73 -0.89 16.12
C LEU A 240 -8.86 -2.04 16.65
N GLY A 241 -9.22 -3.30 16.38
CA GLY A 241 -8.41 -4.46 16.77
C GLY A 241 -7.01 -4.41 16.17
N GLY A 242 -6.90 -4.08 14.87
CA GLY A 242 -5.62 -3.90 14.20
C GLY A 242 -4.79 -2.76 14.79
N LEU A 243 -5.41 -1.62 15.03
CA LEU A 243 -4.75 -0.45 15.62
C LEU A 243 -4.24 -0.74 17.03
N ILE A 244 -5.09 -1.32 17.90
CA ILE A 244 -4.71 -1.74 19.27
C ILE A 244 -3.53 -2.71 19.20
N GLY A 245 -3.58 -3.71 18.33
CA GLY A 245 -2.48 -4.67 18.14
C GLY A 245 -1.18 -4.00 17.74
N SER A 246 -1.25 -2.99 16.86
CA SER A 246 -0.07 -2.23 16.44
C SER A 246 0.49 -1.32 17.54
N LEU A 247 -0.38 -0.71 18.35
CA LEU A 247 0.04 0.18 19.44
C LEU A 247 0.59 -0.58 20.64
N THR A 248 0.02 -1.76 20.97
CA THR A 248 0.42 -2.57 22.13
C THR A 248 1.55 -3.56 21.79
N GLY A 249 1.85 -3.79 20.52
CA GLY A 249 2.77 -4.83 20.08
C GLY A 249 2.18 -6.26 20.16
N ILE A 250 0.93 -6.41 20.62
CA ILE A 250 0.29 -7.72 20.81
C ILE A 250 -0.38 -8.14 19.50
N THR A 251 0.27 -9.00 18.75
CA THR A 251 -0.17 -9.47 17.42
C THR A 251 -1.56 -10.15 17.46
N LEU A 252 -1.94 -10.72 18.60
CA LEU A 252 -3.25 -11.37 18.79
C LEU A 252 -4.43 -10.40 18.51
N TRP A 253 -4.33 -9.14 18.89
CA TRP A 253 -5.34 -8.12 18.61
C TRP A 253 -5.51 -7.88 17.11
N THR A 254 -4.42 -7.87 16.36
CA THR A 254 -4.45 -7.71 14.91
C THR A 254 -5.16 -8.88 14.23
N TYR A 255 -4.82 -10.12 14.62
CA TYR A 255 -5.48 -11.31 14.08
C TYR A 255 -6.94 -11.40 14.51
N GLY A 256 -7.24 -11.05 15.75
CA GLY A 256 -8.63 -10.95 16.25
C GLY A 256 -9.45 -9.95 15.46
N GLY A 257 -8.86 -8.78 15.15
CA GLY A 257 -9.48 -7.75 14.29
C GLY A 257 -9.76 -8.27 12.88
N ILE A 258 -8.80 -8.94 12.25
CA ILE A 258 -8.96 -9.56 10.93
C ILE A 258 -10.11 -10.59 10.96
N ALA A 259 -10.12 -11.46 11.95
CA ALA A 259 -11.14 -12.49 12.08
C ALA A 259 -12.54 -11.89 12.31
N ALA A 260 -12.65 -10.91 13.21
CA ALA A 260 -13.91 -10.20 13.45
C ALA A 260 -14.43 -9.52 12.18
N ALA A 261 -13.58 -8.78 11.49
CA ALA A 261 -13.93 -8.11 10.24
C ALA A 261 -14.44 -9.09 9.17
N ALA A 262 -13.74 -10.22 8.99
CA ALA A 262 -14.13 -11.25 8.04
C ALA A 262 -15.49 -11.88 8.41
N LEU A 263 -15.70 -12.24 9.68
CA LEU A 263 -16.95 -12.81 10.15
C LEU A 263 -18.14 -11.87 9.93
N PHE A 264 -18.04 -10.62 10.38
CA PHE A 264 -19.08 -9.62 10.17
C PHE A 264 -19.35 -9.34 8.70
N ALA A 265 -18.32 -9.30 7.85
CA ALA A 265 -18.50 -9.13 6.42
C ALA A 265 -19.25 -10.31 5.78
N VAL A 266 -18.94 -11.55 6.16
CA VAL A 266 -19.67 -12.74 5.70
C VAL A 266 -21.14 -12.68 6.13
N PHE A 267 -21.41 -12.32 7.37
CA PHE A 267 -22.78 -12.16 7.86
C PHE A 267 -23.53 -11.02 7.15
N ALA A 268 -22.86 -9.90 6.90
CA ALA A 268 -23.42 -8.77 6.17
C ALA A 268 -23.86 -9.15 4.74
N VAL A 269 -23.00 -9.91 4.04
CA VAL A 269 -23.29 -10.42 2.69
C VAL A 269 -24.45 -11.41 2.70
N ARG A 270 -24.44 -12.38 3.62
CA ARG A 270 -25.49 -13.40 3.74
C ARG A 270 -26.85 -12.77 4.06
N ARG A 271 -26.89 -11.84 5.01
CA ARG A 271 -28.12 -11.15 5.39
C ARG A 271 -28.69 -10.35 4.24
N ALA A 272 -27.88 -9.62 3.48
CA ALA A 272 -28.33 -8.89 2.31
C ALA A 272 -28.90 -9.82 1.22
N ALA A 273 -28.34 -11.01 1.04
CA ALA A 273 -28.89 -12.02 0.13
C ALA A 273 -30.25 -12.56 0.57
N GLN A 274 -30.40 -12.89 1.87
CA GLN A 274 -31.68 -13.36 2.44
C GLN A 274 -32.78 -12.32 2.31
N THR A 275 -32.52 -11.06 2.64
CA THR A 275 -33.50 -9.97 2.54
C THR A 275 -34.04 -9.80 1.10
N ARG A 276 -33.16 -10.00 0.11
CA ARG A 276 -33.57 -9.96 -1.30
C ARG A 276 -34.45 -11.14 -1.72
N GLN A 277 -34.10 -12.35 -1.24
CA GLN A 277 -34.92 -13.54 -1.53
C GLN A 277 -36.32 -13.42 -0.95
N THR A 278 -36.44 -12.93 0.29
CA THR A 278 -37.75 -12.69 0.91
C THR A 278 -38.55 -11.59 0.21
N ALA A 279 -37.90 -10.50 -0.22
CA ALA A 279 -38.53 -9.45 -0.99
C ALA A 279 -39.02 -9.92 -2.37
N ALA A 280 -38.26 -10.81 -3.04
CA ALA A 280 -38.63 -11.39 -4.32
C ALA A 280 -39.73 -12.46 -4.21
N ALA A 281 -39.86 -13.11 -3.05
CA ALA A 281 -40.88 -14.12 -2.79
C ALA A 281 -42.20 -13.54 -2.25
N SER A 282 -42.25 -12.26 -1.88
CA SER A 282 -43.47 -11.59 -1.47
C SER A 282 -44.34 -11.31 -2.70
N PRO A 283 -45.58 -11.88 -2.82
CA PRO A 283 -46.44 -11.62 -3.94
C PRO A 283 -46.82 -10.15 -3.96
N LEU A 284 -46.72 -9.53 -5.15
CA LEU A 284 -47.19 -8.18 -5.39
C LEU A 284 -48.65 -8.07 -4.88
N GLN A 285 -48.90 -7.32 -3.81
CA GLN A 285 -50.26 -6.93 -3.47
C GLN A 285 -50.82 -6.12 -4.65
N PRO A 286 -51.93 -6.54 -5.25
CA PRO A 286 -52.54 -5.73 -6.28
C PRO A 286 -52.92 -4.38 -5.66
N LEU A 287 -52.49 -3.31 -6.32
CA LEU A 287 -52.94 -1.96 -6.01
C LEU A 287 -54.46 -1.92 -6.24
N SER A 288 -55.21 -1.90 -5.16
CA SER A 288 -56.66 -1.61 -5.13
C SER A 288 -56.90 -0.12 -5.14
#